data_7941f89ab8b294839c0f292a96c8a046
#
_entry.id   7941f89ab8b294839c0f292a96c8a046
#
_cell.length_a   1.000
_cell.length_b   1.000
_cell.length_c   1.000
_cell.angle_alpha   90.00
_cell.angle_beta   90.00
_cell.angle_gamma   90.00
#
_symmetry.space_group_name_H-M   'P 1'
#
loop_
_entity.id
_entity.type
_entity.pdbx_description
1 polymer ?
#
loop_
_entity_poly.entity_id
_entity_poly.type
_entity_poly.pdbx_seq_one_letter_code
_entity_poly.pdbx_strand_id
1 'polypeptide(L)'
;MYKKIIAKVALNKNDSGFTPYKYDLNVYRGCEHNCSYCYAMYSHKYLDDDKNFFNNVYFKENIAEILNFELSKKSWKHDLIGFGTVCDSYQPIEKDLKLSRKCLQVMLKHKNSFYMSTKSDLILRDIDLLKEMSKQFPISLALSIITTD
;
A
#
# COMPACT_ATOMS: atom_id res chain seq x y z
N MET A 1 -15.43 -10.66 -1.38
CA MET A 1 -15.48 -11.05 0.06
C MET A 1 -14.27 -10.45 0.78
N TYR A 2 -14.45 -9.95 2.01
CA TYR A 2 -13.36 -9.37 2.81
C TYR A 2 -12.92 -10.32 3.91
N LYS A 3 -11.63 -10.58 3.99
CA LYS A 3 -11.03 -11.51 4.95
C LYS A 3 -9.94 -10.81 5.76
N LYS A 4 -10.07 -10.86 7.08
CA LYS A 4 -9.05 -10.34 7.99
C LYS A 4 -7.84 -11.28 8.06
N ILE A 5 -6.65 -10.70 8.03
CA ILE A 5 -5.40 -11.41 8.33
C ILE A 5 -4.54 -10.59 9.28
N ILE A 6 -3.70 -11.29 10.02
CA ILE A 6 -2.72 -10.67 10.91
C ILE A 6 -1.35 -10.75 10.24
N ALA A 7 -0.77 -9.60 9.97
CA ALA A 7 0.56 -9.54 9.37
C ALA A 7 1.65 -9.81 10.40
N LYS A 8 2.71 -10.49 9.99
CA LYS A 8 3.94 -10.68 10.78
C LYS A 8 4.97 -9.59 10.50
N VAL A 9 4.97 -9.07 9.28
CA VAL A 9 5.84 -7.98 8.83
C VAL A 9 5.04 -6.99 8.00
N ALA A 10 5.39 -5.72 8.06
CA ALA A 10 4.78 -4.69 7.23
C ALA A 10 5.57 -4.49 5.93
N LEU A 11 6.89 -4.44 6.03
CA LEU A 11 7.80 -4.15 4.93
C LEU A 11 8.43 -5.43 4.39
N ASN A 12 8.14 -5.76 3.14
CA ASN A 12 8.78 -6.86 2.44
C ASN A 12 9.93 -6.31 1.60
N LYS A 13 11.10 -6.91 1.72
CA LYS A 13 12.27 -6.50 0.92
C LYS A 13 11.99 -6.75 -0.56
N ASN A 14 12.34 -5.78 -1.40
CA ASN A 14 12.23 -5.84 -2.85
C ASN A 14 13.63 -5.85 -3.46
N ASP A 15 14.05 -7.02 -3.90
CA ASP A 15 15.36 -7.25 -4.53
C ASP A 15 15.24 -7.34 -6.06
N SER A 16 14.14 -6.87 -6.66
CA SER A 16 13.89 -7.01 -8.10
C SER A 16 14.89 -6.25 -8.99
N GLY A 17 15.49 -5.18 -8.48
CA GLY A 17 16.37 -4.29 -9.24
C GLY A 17 15.67 -3.41 -10.29
N PHE A 18 14.36 -3.59 -10.52
CA PHE A 18 13.58 -2.84 -11.52
C PHE A 18 12.85 -1.63 -10.95
N THR A 19 12.75 -1.52 -9.63
CA THR A 19 12.01 -0.45 -8.96
C THR A 19 12.96 0.40 -8.12
N PRO A 20 12.66 1.72 -7.97
CA PRO A 20 13.50 2.60 -7.16
C PRO A 20 13.38 2.35 -5.66
N TYR A 21 12.35 1.63 -5.22
CA TYR A 21 12.11 1.34 -3.81
C TYR A 21 12.67 -0.03 -3.41
N LYS A 22 13.18 -0.11 -2.17
CA LYS A 22 13.79 -1.32 -1.61
C LYS A 22 12.81 -2.18 -0.80
N TYR A 23 11.68 -1.61 -0.43
CA TYR A 23 10.68 -2.29 0.39
C TYR A 23 9.28 -2.07 -0.18
N ASP A 24 8.46 -3.09 -0.08
CA ASP A 24 7.05 -3.07 -0.44
C ASP A 24 6.18 -3.04 0.82
N LEU A 25 5.25 -2.09 0.87
CA LEU A 25 4.17 -2.02 1.84
C LEU A 25 2.85 -2.28 1.14
N ASN A 26 2.18 -3.37 1.47
CA ASN A 26 0.87 -3.72 0.95
C ASN A 26 -0.11 -3.96 2.09
N VAL A 27 -1.06 -3.06 2.25
CA VAL A 27 -2.11 -3.11 3.31
C VAL A 27 -3.12 -4.20 3.03
N TYR A 28 -3.34 -4.47 1.74
CA TYR A 28 -4.29 -5.46 1.24
C TYR A 28 -3.57 -6.52 0.41
N ARG A 29 -4.28 -7.64 0.17
CA ARG A 29 -4.02 -8.59 -0.91
C ARG A 29 -5.33 -8.85 -1.64
N GLY A 30 -5.28 -8.88 -2.97
CA GLY A 30 -6.44 -8.76 -3.82
C GLY A 30 -6.83 -7.31 -4.05
N CYS A 31 -7.60 -7.06 -5.10
CA CYS A 31 -7.96 -5.71 -5.51
C CYS A 31 -9.29 -5.69 -6.26
N GLU A 32 -10.22 -4.87 -5.78
CA GLU A 32 -11.57 -4.77 -6.33
C GLU A 32 -11.66 -3.96 -7.64
N HIS A 33 -10.59 -3.27 -8.04
CA HIS A 33 -10.56 -2.53 -9.32
C HIS A 33 -10.68 -3.42 -10.55
N ASN A 34 -10.44 -4.72 -10.43
CA ASN A 34 -10.67 -5.73 -11.46
C ASN A 34 -10.06 -5.38 -12.84
N CYS A 35 -8.85 -4.85 -12.84
CA CYS A 35 -8.17 -4.50 -14.07
C CYS A 35 -7.81 -5.75 -14.87
N SER A 36 -8.26 -5.86 -16.12
CA SER A 36 -7.99 -7.01 -16.99
C SER A 36 -6.50 -7.27 -17.26
N TYR A 37 -5.67 -6.24 -17.14
CA TYR A 37 -4.21 -6.27 -17.35
C TYR A 37 -3.40 -6.35 -16.04
N CYS A 38 -4.04 -6.69 -14.91
CA CYS A 38 -3.36 -6.64 -13.61
C CYS A 38 -2.26 -7.70 -13.49
N TYR A 39 -1.02 -7.26 -13.35
CA TYR A 39 0.11 -8.16 -13.15
C TYR A 39 0.11 -8.81 -11.75
N ALA A 40 -0.55 -8.18 -10.77
CA ALA A 40 -0.48 -8.58 -9.36
C ALA A 40 -1.30 -9.84 -9.01
N MET A 41 -2.08 -10.37 -9.95
CA MET A 41 -2.91 -11.58 -9.75
C MET A 41 -2.10 -12.77 -9.21
N TYR A 42 -0.82 -12.88 -9.59
CA TYR A 42 0.08 -13.94 -9.11
C TYR A 42 0.23 -13.97 -7.58
N SER A 43 -0.02 -12.83 -6.91
CA SER A 43 0.22 -12.71 -5.46
C SER A 43 -0.72 -13.57 -4.61
N HIS A 44 -1.91 -13.92 -5.12
CA HIS A 44 -2.87 -14.77 -4.42
C HIS A 44 -2.47 -16.24 -4.29
N LYS A 45 -1.54 -16.73 -5.14
CA LYS A 45 -0.98 -18.09 -4.98
C LYS A 45 -0.33 -18.32 -3.61
N TYR A 46 0.15 -17.26 -2.95
CA TYR A 46 0.72 -17.33 -1.59
C TYR A 46 -0.35 -17.39 -0.47
N LEU A 47 -1.63 -17.39 -0.85
CA LEU A 47 -2.77 -17.47 0.06
C LEU A 47 -3.61 -18.72 -0.19
N ASP A 48 -3.16 -19.62 -1.06
CA ASP A 48 -3.92 -20.77 -1.55
C ASP A 48 -5.29 -20.39 -2.14
N ASP A 49 -5.35 -19.20 -2.79
CA ASP A 49 -6.58 -18.57 -3.29
C ASP A 49 -6.35 -17.92 -4.67
N ASP A 50 -5.52 -18.53 -5.51
CA ASP A 50 -5.00 -18.00 -6.77
C ASP A 50 -6.07 -17.59 -7.79
N LYS A 51 -7.26 -18.20 -7.73
CA LYS A 51 -8.38 -17.94 -8.66
C LYS A 51 -9.29 -16.77 -8.24
N ASN A 52 -9.08 -16.20 -7.04
CA ASN A 52 -10.03 -15.28 -6.43
C ASN A 52 -9.45 -13.86 -6.17
N PHE A 53 -8.41 -13.47 -6.90
CA PHE A 53 -7.72 -12.19 -6.69
C PHE A 53 -8.65 -10.98 -6.64
N PHE A 54 -9.67 -10.93 -7.49
CA PHE A 54 -10.61 -9.81 -7.53
C PHE A 54 -11.83 -9.98 -6.62
N ASN A 55 -12.11 -11.23 -6.21
CA ASN A 55 -13.30 -11.57 -5.41
C ASN A 55 -13.02 -11.60 -3.91
N ASN A 56 -11.79 -11.94 -3.54
CA ASN A 56 -11.35 -12.03 -2.16
C ASN A 56 -10.28 -10.98 -1.86
N VAL A 57 -10.62 -10.01 -1.03
CA VAL A 57 -9.67 -9.02 -0.53
C VAL A 57 -9.33 -9.36 0.90
N TYR A 58 -8.04 -9.56 1.14
CA TYR A 58 -7.49 -9.78 2.48
C TYR A 58 -6.94 -8.46 3.01
N PHE A 59 -7.36 -8.06 4.19
CA PHE A 59 -6.87 -6.84 4.84
C PHE A 59 -6.04 -7.15 6.09
N LYS A 60 -4.92 -6.47 6.22
CA LYS A 60 -3.96 -6.65 7.32
C LYS A 60 -4.31 -5.69 8.46
N GLU A 61 -5.15 -6.13 9.41
CA GLU A 61 -5.70 -5.28 10.45
C GLU A 61 -4.63 -4.53 11.27
N ASN A 62 -3.52 -5.22 11.58
CA ASN A 62 -2.45 -4.71 12.43
C ASN A 62 -1.29 -4.04 11.67
N ILE A 63 -1.45 -3.78 10.38
CA ILE A 63 -0.35 -3.37 9.50
C ILE A 63 0.33 -2.07 9.96
N ALA A 64 -0.46 -1.09 10.41
CA ALA A 64 0.06 0.21 10.85
C ALA A 64 0.89 0.10 12.14
N GLU A 65 0.51 -0.80 13.06
CA GLU A 65 1.26 -1.05 14.29
C GLU A 65 2.62 -1.67 13.99
N ILE A 66 2.64 -2.69 13.11
CA ILE A 66 3.88 -3.34 12.70
C ILE A 66 4.77 -2.36 11.93
N LEU A 67 4.20 -1.56 11.01
CA LEU A 67 4.94 -0.53 10.29
C LEU A 67 5.59 0.46 11.26
N ASN A 68 4.83 0.94 12.26
CA ASN A 68 5.39 1.84 13.27
C ASN A 68 6.55 1.19 14.05
N PHE A 69 6.43 -0.08 14.41
CA PHE A 69 7.51 -0.83 15.05
C PHE A 69 8.75 -0.96 14.16
N GLU A 70 8.56 -1.33 12.88
CA GLU A 70 9.66 -1.52 11.93
C GLU A 70 10.40 -0.21 11.63
N LEU A 71 9.67 0.90 11.43
CA LEU A 71 10.27 2.21 11.18
C LEU A 71 10.93 2.83 12.42
N SER A 72 10.58 2.39 13.64
CA SER A 72 11.19 2.87 14.88
C SER A 72 12.54 2.22 15.19
N LYS A 73 12.93 1.17 14.47
CA LYS A 73 14.21 0.49 14.71
C LYS A 73 15.39 1.40 14.40
N LYS A 74 16.39 1.45 15.27
CA LYS A 74 17.64 2.21 15.06
C LYS A 74 18.38 1.79 13.78
N SER A 75 18.17 0.57 13.31
CA SER A 75 18.75 0.05 12.06
C SER A 75 18.01 0.47 10.79
N TRP A 76 16.85 1.10 10.92
CA TRP A 76 16.08 1.57 9.78
C TRP A 76 16.79 2.74 9.10
N LYS A 77 16.96 2.64 7.77
CA LYS A 77 17.76 3.61 6.98
C LYS A 77 16.91 4.64 6.23
N HIS A 78 15.61 4.71 6.50
CA HIS A 78 14.66 5.56 5.77
C HIS A 78 14.66 5.30 4.25
N ASP A 79 14.88 4.04 3.85
CA ASP A 79 14.80 3.64 2.46
C ASP A 79 13.40 3.94 1.87
N LEU A 80 13.37 4.21 0.56
CA LEU A 80 12.13 4.47 -0.15
C LEU A 80 11.23 3.22 -0.12
N ILE A 81 9.97 3.41 0.20
CA ILE A 81 8.95 2.36 0.29
C ILE A 81 8.00 2.47 -0.92
N GLY A 82 7.80 1.35 -1.63
CA GLY A 82 6.69 1.21 -2.59
C GLY A 82 5.41 0.85 -1.85
N PHE A 83 4.42 1.73 -1.89
CA PHE A 83 3.16 1.55 -1.18
C PHE A 83 2.05 1.13 -2.15
N GLY A 84 1.46 -0.05 -1.94
CA GLY A 84 0.42 -0.59 -2.80
C GLY A 84 0.96 -1.21 -4.10
N THR A 85 2.03 -1.98 -4.01
CA THR A 85 2.71 -2.54 -5.18
C THR A 85 2.04 -3.78 -5.77
N VAL A 86 1.19 -4.48 -5.01
CA VAL A 86 0.40 -5.63 -5.48
C VAL A 86 -1.11 -5.48 -5.27
N CYS A 87 -1.57 -4.30 -4.88
CA CYS A 87 -2.98 -3.93 -4.74
C CYS A 87 -3.10 -2.41 -4.80
N ASP A 88 -4.28 -1.91 -5.09
CA ASP A 88 -4.52 -0.48 -4.91
C ASP A 88 -4.77 -0.18 -3.43
N SER A 89 -4.01 0.75 -2.87
CA SER A 89 -4.12 1.16 -1.47
C SER A 89 -5.40 1.94 -1.17
N TYR A 90 -6.08 2.43 -2.21
CA TYR A 90 -7.34 3.16 -2.15
C TYR A 90 -8.49 2.43 -2.83
N GLN A 91 -8.43 1.10 -2.90
CA GLN A 91 -9.56 0.29 -3.36
C GLN A 91 -10.79 0.48 -2.44
N PRO A 92 -12.02 0.12 -2.88
CA PRO A 92 -13.28 0.48 -2.19
C PRO A 92 -13.31 0.21 -0.69
N ILE A 93 -12.81 -0.93 -0.20
CA ILE A 93 -12.80 -1.27 1.23
C ILE A 93 -12.02 -0.26 2.08
N GLU A 94 -11.05 0.47 1.51
CA GLU A 94 -10.26 1.48 2.24
C GLU A 94 -11.13 2.64 2.76
N LYS A 95 -12.30 2.89 2.14
CA LYS A 95 -13.26 3.87 2.61
C LYS A 95 -13.66 3.62 4.07
N ASP A 96 -13.86 2.36 4.42
CA ASP A 96 -14.33 1.94 5.75
C ASP A 96 -13.17 1.65 6.70
N LEU A 97 -12.17 0.89 6.27
CA LEU A 97 -11.09 0.41 7.13
C LEU A 97 -10.01 1.46 7.44
N LYS A 98 -9.77 2.39 6.51
CA LYS A 98 -8.79 3.48 6.63
C LYS A 98 -7.37 3.01 6.98
N LEU A 99 -6.99 1.81 6.53
CA LEU A 99 -5.69 1.22 6.85
C LEU A 99 -4.55 1.95 6.15
N SER A 100 -4.76 2.36 4.89
CA SER A 100 -3.78 3.17 4.15
C SER A 100 -3.57 4.53 4.83
N ARG A 101 -4.65 5.19 5.29
CA ARG A 101 -4.54 6.43 6.08
C ARG A 101 -3.73 6.22 7.35
N LYS A 102 -3.97 5.14 8.10
CA LYS A 102 -3.20 4.81 9.31
C LYS A 102 -1.71 4.61 8.99
N CYS A 103 -1.38 3.93 7.88
CA CYS A 103 0.00 3.77 7.45
C CYS A 103 0.65 5.10 7.04
N LEU A 104 -0.08 5.99 6.35
CA LEU A 104 0.40 7.34 6.04
C LEU A 104 0.69 8.15 7.30
N GLN A 105 -0.14 8.07 8.34
CA GLN A 105 0.12 8.71 9.63
C GLN A 105 1.41 8.20 10.28
N VAL A 106 1.67 6.90 10.20
CA VAL A 106 2.93 6.31 10.67
C VAL A 106 4.12 6.81 9.84
N MET A 107 4.00 6.86 8.52
CA MET A 107 5.06 7.38 7.64
C MET A 107 5.34 8.85 7.90
N LEU A 108 4.31 9.67 8.14
CA LEU A 108 4.48 11.08 8.52
C LEU A 108 5.25 11.21 9.84
N LYS A 109 4.87 10.43 10.87
CA LYS A 109 5.55 10.39 12.17
C LYS A 109 7.04 10.08 12.03
N HIS A 110 7.40 9.13 11.18
CA HIS A 110 8.79 8.70 10.97
C HIS A 110 9.50 9.43 9.82
N LYS A 111 8.82 10.37 9.15
CA LYS A 111 9.34 11.12 7.99
C LYS A 111 9.91 10.21 6.91
N ASN A 112 9.19 9.13 6.59
CA ASN A 112 9.66 8.15 5.61
C ASN A 112 9.08 8.38 4.24
N SER A 113 9.95 8.51 3.25
CA SER A 113 9.59 8.68 1.84
C SER A 113 8.92 7.44 1.26
N PHE A 114 7.97 7.65 0.34
CA PHE A 114 7.31 6.57 -0.36
C PHE A 114 6.95 6.95 -1.80
N TYR A 115 6.75 5.92 -2.62
CA TYR A 115 6.11 5.96 -3.91
C TYR A 115 4.76 5.23 -3.81
N MET A 116 3.71 5.79 -4.36
CA MET A 116 2.38 5.16 -4.41
C MET A 116 1.74 5.42 -5.78
N SER A 117 1.03 4.43 -6.31
CA SER A 117 0.14 4.61 -7.45
C SER A 117 -1.28 4.18 -7.09
N THR A 118 -2.27 4.88 -7.62
CA THR A 118 -3.69 4.54 -7.44
C THR A 118 -4.53 4.91 -8.67
N LYS A 119 -5.67 4.27 -8.82
CA LYS A 119 -6.73 4.60 -9.78
C LYS A 119 -7.90 5.31 -9.11
N SER A 120 -7.88 5.43 -7.79
CA SER A 120 -9.02 5.87 -7.00
C SER A 120 -8.92 7.35 -6.63
N ASP A 121 -10.02 8.06 -6.76
CA ASP A 121 -10.20 9.41 -6.24
C ASP A 121 -10.31 9.45 -4.70
N LEU A 122 -10.49 8.30 -4.06
CA LEU A 122 -10.52 8.18 -2.60
C LEU A 122 -9.23 8.72 -1.94
N ILE A 123 -8.11 8.81 -2.68
CA ILE A 123 -6.87 9.45 -2.20
C ILE A 123 -7.10 10.90 -1.76
N LEU A 124 -8.09 11.60 -2.32
CA LEU A 124 -8.44 12.98 -1.95
C LEU A 124 -8.87 13.10 -0.48
N ARG A 125 -9.40 12.02 0.13
CA ARG A 125 -9.70 11.95 1.56
C ARG A 125 -8.47 12.25 2.43
N ASP A 126 -7.29 11.87 1.96
CA ASP A 126 -6.04 11.94 2.72
C ASP A 126 -5.12 13.07 2.26
N ILE A 127 -5.67 14.04 1.51
CA ILE A 127 -4.92 15.18 0.97
C ILE A 127 -4.29 16.05 2.07
N ASP A 128 -4.90 16.08 3.26
CA ASP A 128 -4.38 16.75 4.44
C ASP A 128 -3.03 16.17 4.86
N LEU A 129 -2.94 14.84 4.99
CA LEU A 129 -1.70 14.15 5.32
C LEU A 129 -0.65 14.30 4.21
N LEU A 130 -1.05 14.12 2.96
CA LEU A 130 -0.15 14.19 1.82
C LEU A 130 0.48 15.59 1.67
N LYS A 131 -0.31 16.64 1.88
CA LYS A 131 0.20 18.03 1.90
C LYS A 131 1.18 18.25 3.05
N GLU A 132 0.90 17.73 4.23
CA GLU A 132 1.79 17.87 5.37
C GLU A 132 3.11 17.10 5.15
N MET A 133 3.03 15.88 4.62
CA MET A 133 4.21 15.06 4.29
C MET A 133 5.09 15.75 3.25
N SER A 134 4.51 16.29 2.18
CA SER A 134 5.26 16.94 1.09
C SER A 134 6.06 18.17 1.51
N LYS A 135 5.69 18.81 2.61
CA LYS A 135 6.46 19.92 3.21
C LYS A 135 7.70 19.44 3.97
N GLN A 136 7.72 18.20 4.42
CA GLN A 136 8.74 17.67 5.32
C GLN A 136 9.73 16.73 4.64
N PHE A 137 9.29 15.95 3.65
CA PHE A 137 10.12 14.97 2.96
C PHE A 137 9.54 14.61 1.58
N PRO A 138 10.35 14.05 0.67
CA PRO A 138 9.89 13.67 -0.67
C PRO A 138 8.85 12.56 -0.62
N ILE A 139 7.74 12.76 -1.33
CA ILE A 139 6.74 11.73 -1.63
C ILE A 139 6.48 11.70 -3.13
N SER A 140 6.17 10.54 -3.68
CA SER A 140 5.85 10.38 -5.09
C SER A 140 4.49 9.70 -5.26
N LEU A 141 3.59 10.37 -5.97
CA LEU A 141 2.24 9.89 -6.24
C LEU A 141 2.01 9.77 -7.74
N ALA A 142 1.49 8.65 -8.19
CA ALA A 142 1.09 8.42 -9.56
C ALA A 142 -0.42 8.11 -9.62
N LEU A 143 -1.15 8.82 -10.46
CA LEU A 143 -2.55 8.54 -10.75
C LEU A 143 -2.65 7.81 -12.09
N SER A 144 -3.24 6.61 -12.07
CA SER A 144 -3.46 5.82 -13.28
C SER A 144 -4.83 6.18 -13.87
N ILE A 145 -4.83 6.97 -14.93
CA ILE A 145 -6.03 7.33 -15.70
C ILE A 145 -6.11 6.39 -16.90
N ILE A 146 -7.13 5.56 -16.97
CA ILE A 146 -7.27 4.52 -18.01
C ILE A 146 -8.21 4.93 -19.15
N THR A 147 -8.99 5.98 -18.98
CA THR A 147 -9.82 6.62 -20.00
C THR A 147 -10.01 8.10 -19.67
N THR A 148 -10.31 8.89 -20.69
CA THR A 148 -10.69 10.31 -20.56
C THR A 148 -12.12 10.57 -21.04
N ASP A 149 -12.86 9.50 -21.39
CA ASP A 149 -14.24 9.55 -21.86
C ASP A 149 -15.24 9.52 -20.69
#